data_1556742cfcb10750b3e142f615ec36b7
#
_entry.id   1556742cfcb10750b3e142f615ec36b7
#
_cell.length_a   1.000
_cell.length_b   1.000
_cell.length_c   1.000
_cell.angle_alpha   90.00
_cell.angle_beta   90.00
_cell.angle_gamma   90.00
#
_symmetry.space_group_name_H-M   'P 1'
#
loop_
_entity.id
_entity.type
_entity.pdbx_description
1 polymer ?
#
loop_
_entity_poly.entity_id
_entity_poly.type
_entity_poly.pdbx_seq_one_letter_code
_entity_poly.pdbx_strand_id
1 'polypeptide(L)'
;MDGLTTADGRRLAYRRAGSGQTLVCHCGGPGFSSLYLGNLAGLDEDLELVLLDPRGTGGSDRPADPRAYAVDDYADDLEELREHLGVERIDLLGHSHGGVVAMAYAARYPERVGRLILASTLARWAPEQESAMNEAMAGHADEPWYEDALAALQAEQAGDFSSDEELGELAIREFPFYFAHLGEKEQAYLDTLREETPNADTLLLFNKEIFESFDLRPELQKITAPTLVVTGELDFITGPVCAAEISAEIADVRTEILPGAGHFIFVESPEAFRQAMLGFLA
;
A
#
# COMPACT_ATOMS: atom_id res chain seq x y z
N MET A 1 -13.52 -16.47 0.14
CA MET A 1 -12.75 -15.59 1.03
C MET A 1 -12.42 -16.38 2.29
N ASP A 2 -11.15 -16.58 2.55
CA ASP A 2 -10.65 -17.29 3.72
C ASP A 2 -10.57 -16.32 4.91
N GLY A 3 -10.11 -16.80 6.08
CA GLY A 3 -9.95 -15.94 7.24
C GLY A 3 -9.41 -16.68 8.44
N LEU A 4 -8.90 -15.91 9.39
CA LEU A 4 -8.49 -16.39 10.71
C LEU A 4 -9.25 -15.62 11.79
N THR A 5 -9.23 -16.14 13.00
CA THR A 5 -9.67 -15.43 14.20
C THR A 5 -8.44 -15.01 14.96
N THR A 6 -8.27 -13.70 15.17
CA THR A 6 -7.15 -13.10 15.92
C THR A 6 -7.25 -13.40 17.41
N ALA A 7 -6.17 -13.16 18.14
CA ALA A 7 -6.11 -13.35 19.59
C ALA A 7 -7.14 -12.50 20.36
N ASP A 8 -7.53 -11.34 19.81
CA ASP A 8 -8.58 -10.48 20.36
C ASP A 8 -10.01 -10.84 19.90
N GLY A 9 -10.15 -11.91 19.10
CA GLY A 9 -11.42 -12.46 18.64
C GLY A 9 -11.99 -11.85 17.37
N ARG A 10 -11.29 -10.91 16.71
CA ARG A 10 -11.68 -10.37 15.40
C ARG A 10 -11.45 -11.41 14.31
N ARG A 11 -12.23 -11.33 13.26
CA ARG A 11 -11.94 -12.01 12.00
C ARG A 11 -11.01 -11.14 11.16
N LEU A 12 -9.92 -11.73 10.67
CA LEU A 12 -9.14 -11.19 9.54
C LEU A 12 -9.42 -12.02 8.31
N ALA A 13 -9.82 -11.36 7.23
CA ALA A 13 -10.13 -11.99 5.96
C ALA A 13 -8.97 -11.83 4.98
N TYR A 14 -8.79 -12.82 4.11
CA TYR A 14 -7.85 -12.76 3.00
C TYR A 14 -8.38 -13.55 1.81
N ARG A 15 -7.90 -13.24 0.62
CA ARG A 15 -8.16 -14.00 -0.61
C ARG A 15 -6.90 -14.77 -0.98
N ARG A 16 -7.08 -15.97 -1.52
CA ARG A 16 -5.99 -16.68 -2.21
C ARG A 16 -6.24 -16.67 -3.71
N ALA A 17 -5.17 -16.45 -4.50
CA ALA A 17 -5.21 -16.52 -5.95
C ALA A 17 -3.92 -17.15 -6.45
N GLY A 18 -4.01 -18.02 -7.47
CA GLY A 18 -2.86 -18.70 -8.03
C GLY A 18 -2.37 -19.91 -7.25
N SER A 19 -1.12 -20.30 -7.47
CA SER A 19 -0.47 -21.44 -6.80
C SER A 19 1.05 -21.33 -6.93
N GLY A 20 1.79 -22.01 -6.05
CA GLY A 20 3.25 -22.00 -6.06
C GLY A 20 3.85 -21.38 -4.80
N GLN A 21 4.89 -20.57 -4.96
CA GLN A 21 5.49 -19.82 -3.85
C GLN A 21 4.50 -18.78 -3.33
N THR A 22 4.27 -18.79 -2.03
CA THR A 22 3.31 -17.87 -1.40
C THR A 22 3.90 -16.48 -1.23
N LEU A 23 3.17 -15.46 -1.70
CA LEU A 23 3.43 -14.05 -1.47
C LEU A 23 2.28 -13.45 -0.66
N VAL A 24 2.54 -13.01 0.55
CA VAL A 24 1.58 -12.26 1.36
C VAL A 24 1.58 -10.80 0.91
N CYS A 25 0.40 -10.26 0.64
CA CYS A 25 0.22 -8.91 0.12
C CYS A 25 -0.61 -8.07 1.06
N HIS A 26 -0.05 -6.97 1.54
CA HIS A 26 -0.74 -5.95 2.34
C HIS A 26 -1.01 -4.72 1.47
N CYS A 27 -2.26 -4.32 1.40
CA CYS A 27 -2.71 -3.18 0.60
C CYS A 27 -2.52 -1.84 1.34
N GLY A 28 -2.71 -0.75 0.62
CA GLY A 28 -2.54 0.62 1.10
C GLY A 28 -3.83 1.27 1.60
N GLY A 29 -3.87 2.54 1.50
CA GLY A 29 -4.80 3.49 2.07
C GLY A 29 -4.07 4.39 3.06
N PRO A 30 -4.32 4.35 4.37
CA PRO A 30 -5.06 3.31 5.14
C PRO A 30 -6.56 3.34 4.92
N GLY A 31 -7.18 2.17 5.11
CA GLY A 31 -8.64 2.05 5.08
C GLY A 31 -9.22 1.35 3.85
N PHE A 32 -8.40 1.03 2.84
CA PHE A 32 -8.82 0.26 1.68
C PHE A 32 -8.63 -1.25 1.88
N SER A 33 -9.48 -2.05 1.22
CA SER A 33 -9.32 -3.51 1.21
C SER A 33 -8.31 -3.97 0.16
N SER A 34 -8.02 -5.26 0.14
CA SER A 34 -7.14 -5.85 -0.87
C SER A 34 -7.74 -5.90 -2.28
N LEU A 35 -8.98 -5.46 -2.46
CA LEU A 35 -9.69 -5.54 -3.73
C LEU A 35 -8.94 -4.83 -4.86
N TYR A 36 -8.44 -3.64 -4.60
CA TYR A 36 -7.74 -2.83 -5.60
C TYR A 36 -6.42 -3.45 -6.09
N LEU A 37 -5.79 -4.34 -5.32
CA LEU A 37 -4.59 -5.04 -5.79
C LEU A 37 -4.88 -5.99 -6.96
N GLY A 38 -6.15 -6.39 -7.15
CA GLY A 38 -6.54 -7.32 -8.19
C GLY A 38 -5.78 -8.62 -8.12
N ASN A 39 -5.03 -8.94 -9.17
CA ASN A 39 -4.09 -10.05 -9.25
C ASN A 39 -2.63 -9.58 -9.44
N LEU A 40 -2.34 -8.30 -9.13
CA LEU A 40 -1.01 -7.72 -9.23
C LEU A 40 -0.34 -7.99 -10.59
N ALA A 41 -1.00 -7.55 -11.66
CA ALA A 41 -0.51 -7.71 -13.03
C ALA A 41 -0.32 -9.17 -13.47
N GLY A 42 -1.18 -10.08 -13.01
CA GLY A 42 -1.11 -11.50 -13.37
C GLY A 42 -0.04 -12.30 -12.62
N LEU A 43 0.45 -11.80 -11.47
CA LEU A 43 1.40 -12.58 -10.64
C LEU A 43 0.80 -13.89 -10.12
N ASP A 44 -0.52 -14.01 -10.06
CA ASP A 44 -1.24 -15.25 -9.71
C ASP A 44 -1.06 -16.40 -10.71
N GLU A 45 -0.48 -16.12 -11.88
CA GLU A 45 -0.08 -17.17 -12.83
C GLU A 45 1.18 -17.94 -12.39
N ASP A 46 2.05 -17.31 -11.58
CA ASP A 46 3.34 -17.87 -11.15
C ASP A 46 3.43 -18.09 -9.64
N LEU A 47 2.64 -17.35 -8.85
CA LEU A 47 2.70 -17.30 -7.40
C LEU A 47 1.34 -17.64 -6.78
N GLU A 48 1.35 -18.08 -5.53
CA GLU A 48 0.16 -18.03 -4.68
C GLU A 48 0.11 -16.68 -3.97
N LEU A 49 -0.80 -15.81 -4.36
CA LEU A 49 -1.03 -14.54 -3.68
C LEU A 49 -1.96 -14.75 -2.48
N VAL A 50 -1.56 -14.27 -1.30
CA VAL A 50 -2.38 -14.15 -0.10
C VAL A 50 -2.66 -12.66 0.12
N LEU A 51 -3.80 -12.19 -0.36
CA LEU A 51 -4.21 -10.78 -0.38
C LEU A 51 -5.01 -10.50 0.88
N LEU A 52 -4.38 -9.89 1.88
CA LEU A 52 -4.97 -9.58 3.18
C LEU A 52 -5.89 -8.35 3.07
N ASP A 53 -7.11 -8.48 3.56
CA ASP A 53 -7.92 -7.31 3.91
C ASP A 53 -7.47 -6.82 5.28
N PRO A 54 -6.85 -5.63 5.41
CA PRO A 54 -6.44 -5.10 6.70
C PRO A 54 -7.62 -4.98 7.67
N ARG A 55 -7.33 -4.91 8.97
CA ARG A 55 -8.34 -4.71 10.01
C ARG A 55 -9.32 -3.60 9.64
N GLY A 56 -10.61 -3.88 9.79
CA GLY A 56 -11.70 -2.93 9.51
C GLY A 56 -12.02 -2.69 8.05
N THR A 57 -11.45 -3.46 7.11
CA THR A 57 -11.69 -3.31 5.68
C THR A 57 -12.17 -4.61 5.04
N GLY A 58 -12.86 -4.52 3.92
CA GLY A 58 -13.32 -5.68 3.16
C GLY A 58 -14.06 -6.70 4.03
N GLY A 59 -13.52 -7.92 4.12
CA GLY A 59 -14.10 -9.00 4.94
C GLY A 59 -13.54 -9.07 6.36
N SER A 60 -12.65 -8.15 6.77
CA SER A 60 -12.06 -8.11 8.12
C SER A 60 -12.87 -7.27 9.08
N ASP A 61 -12.99 -7.75 10.33
CA ASP A 61 -13.74 -7.05 11.36
C ASP A 61 -13.07 -5.73 11.78
N ARG A 62 -13.87 -4.73 12.13
CA ARG A 62 -13.40 -3.51 12.77
C ARG A 62 -12.98 -3.80 14.21
N PRO A 63 -11.85 -3.24 14.69
CA PRO A 63 -11.51 -3.26 16.09
C PRO A 63 -12.60 -2.61 16.97
N ALA A 64 -12.77 -3.12 18.18
CA ALA A 64 -13.68 -2.52 19.15
C ALA A 64 -13.18 -1.14 19.65
N ASP A 65 -11.85 -0.96 19.71
CA ASP A 65 -11.22 0.32 19.98
C ASP A 65 -10.96 1.04 18.64
N PRO A 66 -11.56 2.21 18.39
CA PRO A 66 -11.35 2.97 17.15
C PRO A 66 -9.92 3.52 17.01
N ARG A 67 -9.07 3.38 18.03
CA ARG A 67 -7.66 3.76 18.00
C ARG A 67 -6.74 2.61 17.64
N ALA A 68 -7.24 1.40 17.51
CA ALA A 68 -6.46 0.21 17.17
C ALA A 68 -6.20 0.09 15.65
N TYR A 69 -5.69 1.17 15.07
CA TYR A 69 -5.25 1.28 13.67
C TYR A 69 -3.83 1.85 13.57
N ALA A 70 -3.04 1.74 14.64
CA ALA A 70 -1.63 2.10 14.57
C ALA A 70 -0.85 1.12 13.67
N VAL A 71 0.30 1.56 13.14
CA VAL A 71 1.15 0.72 12.27
C VAL A 71 1.54 -0.58 12.96
N ASP A 72 1.82 -0.54 14.27
CA ASP A 72 2.14 -1.72 15.08
C ASP A 72 0.97 -2.71 15.17
N ASP A 73 -0.26 -2.22 15.21
CA ASP A 73 -1.45 -3.07 15.24
C ASP A 73 -1.60 -3.91 13.97
N TYR A 74 -1.33 -3.30 12.80
CA TYR A 74 -1.33 -4.01 11.51
C TYR A 74 -0.15 -5.00 11.42
N ALA A 75 1.00 -4.67 12.00
CA ALA A 75 2.14 -5.59 12.07
C ALA A 75 1.83 -6.82 12.94
N ASP A 76 1.08 -6.66 14.04
CA ASP A 76 0.59 -7.77 14.85
C ASP A 76 -0.39 -8.67 14.04
N ASP A 77 -1.29 -8.09 13.25
CA ASP A 77 -2.17 -8.85 12.36
C ASP A 77 -1.39 -9.68 11.31
N LEU A 78 -0.29 -9.15 10.78
CA LEU A 78 0.60 -9.89 9.87
C LEU A 78 1.27 -11.08 10.55
N GLU A 79 1.70 -10.94 11.81
CA GLU A 79 2.28 -12.05 12.57
C GLU A 79 1.23 -13.14 12.84
N GLU A 80 0.01 -12.76 13.22
CA GLU A 80 -1.08 -13.73 13.41
C GLU A 80 -1.45 -14.43 12.08
N LEU A 81 -1.41 -13.72 10.95
CA LEU A 81 -1.61 -14.33 9.64
C LEU A 81 -0.50 -15.32 9.30
N ARG A 82 0.79 -14.97 9.53
CA ARG A 82 1.92 -15.88 9.33
C ARG A 82 1.76 -17.16 10.14
N GLU A 83 1.40 -17.04 11.43
CA GLU A 83 1.16 -18.19 12.31
C GLU A 83 0.00 -19.06 11.80
N HIS A 84 -1.10 -18.42 11.39
CA HIS A 84 -2.26 -19.12 10.81
C HIS A 84 -1.90 -19.88 9.53
N LEU A 85 -1.05 -19.32 8.67
CA LEU A 85 -0.55 -19.98 7.46
C LEU A 85 0.40 -21.14 7.78
N GLY A 86 0.89 -21.25 9.02
CA GLY A 86 1.77 -22.32 9.48
C GLY A 86 3.18 -22.25 8.90
N VAL A 87 3.64 -21.05 8.50
CA VAL A 87 4.95 -20.85 7.89
C VAL A 87 5.93 -20.17 8.84
N GLU A 88 7.21 -20.51 8.75
CA GLU A 88 8.25 -19.88 9.57
C GLU A 88 8.53 -18.45 9.12
N ARG A 89 8.54 -18.23 7.81
CA ARG A 89 8.78 -16.93 7.17
C ARG A 89 7.75 -16.69 6.08
N ILE A 90 7.45 -15.41 5.85
CA ILE A 90 6.64 -14.97 4.72
C ILE A 90 7.50 -14.17 3.74
N ASP A 91 7.26 -14.33 2.44
CA ASP A 91 7.61 -13.31 1.46
C ASP A 91 6.46 -12.30 1.47
N LEU A 92 6.80 -11.03 1.68
CA LEU A 92 5.83 -9.97 1.99
C LEU A 92 5.93 -8.84 0.98
N LEU A 93 4.80 -8.50 0.38
CA LEU A 93 4.62 -7.28 -0.40
C LEU A 93 3.73 -6.30 0.37
N GLY A 94 4.22 -5.07 0.52
CA GLY A 94 3.41 -3.94 0.98
C GLY A 94 3.31 -2.87 -0.09
N HIS A 95 2.08 -2.46 -0.44
CA HIS A 95 1.83 -1.35 -1.36
C HIS A 95 1.37 -0.11 -0.60
N SER A 96 1.96 1.06 -0.89
CA SER A 96 1.58 2.34 -0.29
C SER A 96 1.65 2.28 1.26
N HIS A 97 0.61 2.60 2.01
CA HIS A 97 0.54 2.41 3.46
C HIS A 97 0.86 0.97 3.87
N GLY A 98 0.49 -0.03 3.06
CA GLY A 98 0.88 -1.42 3.32
C GLY A 98 2.39 -1.64 3.31
N GLY A 99 3.15 -0.82 2.60
CA GLY A 99 4.61 -0.80 2.66
C GLY A 99 5.14 -0.24 3.99
N VAL A 100 4.47 0.77 4.56
CA VAL A 100 4.76 1.28 5.92
C VAL A 100 4.59 0.15 6.94
N VAL A 101 3.48 -0.59 6.86
CA VAL A 101 3.21 -1.76 7.72
C VAL A 101 4.24 -2.86 7.49
N ALA A 102 4.58 -3.16 6.25
CA ALA A 102 5.55 -4.20 5.90
C ALA A 102 6.97 -3.87 6.42
N MET A 103 7.39 -2.60 6.35
CA MET A 103 8.66 -2.14 6.95
C MET A 103 8.65 -2.29 8.47
N ALA A 104 7.59 -1.86 9.14
CA ALA A 104 7.45 -1.99 10.59
C ALA A 104 7.48 -3.46 11.03
N TYR A 105 6.75 -4.33 10.33
CA TYR A 105 6.77 -5.77 10.58
C TYR A 105 8.15 -6.37 10.38
N ALA A 106 8.82 -6.09 9.26
CA ALA A 106 10.14 -6.62 8.94
C ALA A 106 11.23 -6.13 9.91
N ALA A 107 11.12 -4.90 10.40
CA ALA A 107 12.04 -4.37 11.41
C ALA A 107 11.80 -4.98 12.80
N ARG A 108 10.56 -5.27 13.16
CA ARG A 108 10.18 -5.87 14.45
C ARG A 108 10.42 -7.38 14.50
N TYR A 109 10.23 -8.07 13.37
CA TYR A 109 10.38 -9.53 13.25
C TYR A 109 11.32 -9.90 12.08
N PRO A 110 12.60 -9.47 12.12
CA PRO A 110 13.50 -9.66 10.96
C PRO A 110 13.72 -11.12 10.58
N GLU A 111 13.57 -12.06 11.52
CA GLU A 111 13.68 -13.49 11.26
C GLU A 111 12.41 -14.12 10.62
N ARG A 112 11.30 -13.36 10.56
CA ARG A 112 10.01 -13.83 10.02
C ARG A 112 9.77 -13.46 8.57
N VAL A 113 10.63 -12.63 7.99
CA VAL A 113 10.52 -12.22 6.58
C VAL A 113 11.57 -12.95 5.75
N GLY A 114 11.13 -13.57 4.67
CA GLY A 114 11.99 -14.23 3.69
C GLY A 114 12.54 -13.23 2.69
N ARG A 115 11.64 -12.57 1.96
CA ARG A 115 11.91 -11.45 1.05
C ARG A 115 10.88 -10.35 1.30
N LEU A 116 11.30 -9.10 1.16
CA LEU A 116 10.45 -7.93 1.36
C LEU A 116 10.31 -7.16 0.05
N ILE A 117 9.08 -6.84 -0.34
CA ILE A 117 8.80 -5.98 -1.49
C ILE A 117 8.04 -4.75 -1.01
N LEU A 118 8.60 -3.59 -1.29
CA LEU A 118 8.07 -2.28 -0.93
C LEU A 118 7.67 -1.57 -2.23
N ALA A 119 6.38 -1.61 -2.53
CA ALA A 119 5.82 -1.07 -3.76
C ALA A 119 5.16 0.29 -3.50
N SER A 120 5.64 1.35 -4.17
CA SER A 120 5.07 2.70 -4.07
C SER A 120 4.75 3.10 -2.63
N THR A 121 5.79 3.27 -1.79
CA THR A 121 5.66 3.52 -0.34
C THR A 121 6.69 4.52 0.18
N LEU A 122 6.56 4.89 1.45
CA LEU A 122 7.40 5.88 2.11
C LEU A 122 7.75 5.44 3.55
N ALA A 123 8.91 5.89 4.05
CA ALA A 123 9.33 5.63 5.44
C ALA A 123 8.98 6.76 6.41
N ARG A 124 8.67 7.93 5.91
CA ARG A 124 8.21 9.12 6.66
C ARG A 124 7.55 10.12 5.71
N TRP A 125 6.90 11.13 6.29
CA TRP A 125 6.54 12.34 5.56
C TRP A 125 7.45 13.52 5.97
N ALA A 126 7.89 14.32 5.00
CA ALA A 126 8.75 15.47 5.23
C ALA A 126 8.63 16.51 4.10
N PRO A 127 9.17 17.72 4.26
CA PRO A 127 9.06 18.77 3.25
C PRO A 127 9.55 18.39 1.86
N GLU A 128 10.51 17.47 1.75
CA GLU A 128 11.02 16.99 0.48
C GLU A 128 9.98 16.18 -0.31
N GLN A 129 9.23 15.32 0.39
CA GLN A 129 8.13 14.55 -0.19
C GLN A 129 6.96 15.47 -0.56
N GLU A 130 6.60 16.41 0.31
CA GLU A 130 5.56 17.42 0.04
C GLU A 130 5.90 18.28 -1.19
N SER A 131 7.16 18.70 -1.32
CA SER A 131 7.61 19.48 -2.49
C SER A 131 7.49 18.66 -3.77
N ALA A 132 7.91 17.39 -3.75
CA ALA A 132 7.81 16.49 -4.90
C ALA A 132 6.35 16.23 -5.29
N MET A 133 5.48 16.03 -4.31
CA MET A 133 4.03 15.86 -4.52
C MET A 133 3.42 17.10 -5.20
N ASN A 134 3.70 18.28 -4.68
CA ASN A 134 3.18 19.52 -5.24
C ASN A 134 3.68 19.77 -6.68
N GLU A 135 4.94 19.45 -6.97
CA GLU A 135 5.50 19.56 -8.32
C GLU A 135 4.83 18.57 -9.29
N ALA A 136 4.66 17.33 -8.87
CA ALA A 136 3.99 16.30 -9.68
C ALA A 136 2.53 16.67 -9.96
N MET A 137 1.77 17.11 -8.96
CA MET A 137 0.39 17.57 -9.15
C MET A 137 0.31 18.75 -10.11
N ALA A 138 1.23 19.73 -9.99
CA ALA A 138 1.25 20.89 -10.89
C ALA A 138 1.49 20.49 -12.36
N GLY A 139 2.12 19.35 -12.62
CA GLY A 139 2.27 18.78 -13.95
C GLY A 139 0.96 18.41 -14.64
N HIS A 140 -0.12 18.25 -13.87
CA HIS A 140 -1.47 17.92 -14.36
C HIS A 140 -2.42 19.13 -14.44
N ALA A 141 -1.91 20.37 -14.24
CA ALA A 141 -2.75 21.56 -14.12
C ALA A 141 -3.62 21.87 -15.36
N ASP A 142 -3.25 21.37 -16.53
CA ASP A 142 -4.01 21.53 -17.78
C ASP A 142 -5.06 20.42 -17.99
N GLU A 143 -5.12 19.41 -17.12
CA GLU A 143 -6.05 18.29 -17.23
C GLU A 143 -7.48 18.71 -16.79
N PRO A 144 -8.52 18.26 -17.52
CA PRO A 144 -9.89 18.67 -17.22
C PRO A 144 -10.41 18.21 -15.84
N TRP A 145 -9.80 17.22 -15.25
CA TRP A 145 -10.15 16.66 -13.94
C TRP A 145 -9.39 17.32 -12.78
N TYR A 146 -8.35 18.14 -13.07
CA TYR A 146 -7.39 18.64 -12.06
C TYR A 146 -8.05 19.36 -10.89
N GLU A 147 -8.90 20.35 -11.15
CA GLU A 147 -9.53 21.17 -10.11
C GLU A 147 -10.45 20.34 -9.20
N ASP A 148 -11.18 19.37 -9.77
CA ASP A 148 -12.05 18.48 -9.00
C ASP A 148 -11.25 17.50 -8.14
N ALA A 149 -10.19 16.91 -8.70
CA ALA A 149 -9.30 16.02 -7.97
C ALA A 149 -8.55 16.75 -6.86
N LEU A 150 -8.07 17.97 -7.10
CA LEU A 150 -7.41 18.81 -6.09
C LEU A 150 -8.35 19.15 -4.93
N ALA A 151 -9.59 19.51 -5.24
CA ALA A 151 -10.59 19.81 -4.20
C ALA A 151 -10.94 18.56 -3.37
N ALA A 152 -11.01 17.38 -4.00
CA ALA A 152 -11.25 16.12 -3.31
C ALA A 152 -10.09 15.75 -2.38
N LEU A 153 -8.84 15.81 -2.87
CA LEU A 153 -7.64 15.55 -2.09
C LEU A 153 -7.53 16.50 -0.88
N GLN A 154 -7.81 17.78 -1.07
CA GLN A 154 -7.79 18.74 0.03
C GLN A 154 -8.87 18.46 1.08
N ALA A 155 -10.06 18.05 0.66
CA ALA A 155 -11.14 17.65 1.57
C ALA A 155 -10.78 16.39 2.34
N GLU A 156 -10.20 15.38 1.66
CA GLU A 156 -9.71 14.16 2.29
C GLU A 156 -8.64 14.45 3.35
N GLN A 157 -7.62 15.24 3.01
CA GLN A 157 -6.53 15.62 3.92
C GLN A 157 -7.04 16.44 5.12
N ALA A 158 -8.03 17.29 4.91
CA ALA A 158 -8.69 18.05 5.99
C ALA A 158 -9.57 17.16 6.88
N GLY A 159 -9.93 15.95 6.43
CA GLY A 159 -10.90 15.09 7.10
C GLY A 159 -12.33 15.59 6.97
N ASP A 160 -12.64 16.28 5.87
CA ASP A 160 -13.97 16.84 5.59
C ASP A 160 -14.92 15.77 5.00
N PHE A 161 -15.04 14.66 5.72
CA PHE A 161 -15.97 13.56 5.45
C PHE A 161 -16.48 12.98 6.77
N SER A 162 -17.67 12.43 6.76
CA SER A 162 -18.37 11.94 7.95
C SER A 162 -18.78 10.48 7.88
N SER A 163 -18.55 9.83 6.74
CA SER A 163 -18.86 8.40 6.53
C SER A 163 -17.84 7.73 5.58
N ASP A 164 -17.89 6.41 5.57
CA ASP A 164 -17.10 5.58 4.66
C ASP A 164 -17.45 5.87 3.19
N GLU A 165 -18.74 6.07 2.91
CA GLU A 165 -19.23 6.37 1.56
C GLU A 165 -18.70 7.73 1.07
N GLU A 166 -18.73 8.77 1.93
CA GLU A 166 -18.21 10.09 1.59
C GLU A 166 -16.70 10.04 1.33
N LEU A 167 -15.95 9.27 2.12
CA LEU A 167 -14.52 9.04 1.84
C LEU A 167 -14.33 8.32 0.50
N GLY A 168 -15.14 7.31 0.19
CA GLY A 168 -15.08 6.61 -1.09
C GLY A 168 -15.34 7.54 -2.28
N GLU A 169 -16.29 8.47 -2.15
CA GLU A 169 -16.58 9.48 -3.18
C GLU A 169 -15.39 10.45 -3.39
N LEU A 170 -14.74 10.89 -2.29
CA LEU A 170 -13.55 11.74 -2.38
C LEU A 170 -12.40 10.99 -3.06
N ALA A 171 -12.13 9.76 -2.62
CA ALA A 171 -11.06 8.93 -3.17
C ALA A 171 -11.18 8.73 -4.69
N ILE A 172 -12.36 8.41 -5.19
CA ILE A 172 -12.58 8.24 -6.64
C ILE A 172 -12.30 9.55 -7.42
N ARG A 173 -12.59 10.70 -6.82
CA ARG A 173 -12.35 12.01 -7.46
C ARG A 173 -10.88 12.40 -7.45
N GLU A 174 -10.12 12.05 -6.41
CA GLU A 174 -8.70 12.37 -6.28
C GLU A 174 -7.78 11.38 -7.00
N PHE A 175 -8.21 10.13 -7.19
CA PHE A 175 -7.40 9.06 -7.79
C PHE A 175 -6.83 9.36 -9.17
N PRO A 176 -7.35 10.28 -10.01
CA PRO A 176 -6.63 10.71 -11.20
C PRO A 176 -5.18 11.13 -10.96
N PHE A 177 -4.85 11.71 -9.80
CA PHE A 177 -3.46 12.04 -9.43
C PHE A 177 -2.56 10.82 -9.22
N TYR A 178 -3.14 9.68 -8.89
CA TYR A 178 -2.39 8.44 -8.64
C TYR A 178 -1.86 7.77 -9.91
N PHE A 179 -2.27 8.27 -11.09
CA PHE A 179 -1.78 7.81 -12.38
C PHE A 179 -0.86 8.84 -13.01
N ALA A 180 0.20 8.36 -13.67
CA ALA A 180 1.04 9.21 -14.51
C ALA A 180 0.25 9.77 -15.70
N HIS A 181 -0.68 8.96 -16.22
CA HIS A 181 -1.58 9.35 -17.31
C HIS A 181 -2.92 8.64 -17.15
N LEU A 182 -4.01 9.41 -17.16
CA LEU A 182 -5.37 8.87 -17.07
C LEU A 182 -5.93 8.57 -18.47
N GLY A 183 -5.64 7.36 -18.97
CA GLY A 183 -6.18 6.84 -20.23
C GLY A 183 -7.40 5.94 -20.03
N GLU A 184 -7.83 5.27 -21.11
CA GLU A 184 -8.99 4.35 -21.07
C GLU A 184 -8.77 3.17 -20.11
N LYS A 185 -7.54 2.64 -20.02
CA LYS A 185 -7.17 1.53 -19.16
C LYS A 185 -7.24 1.92 -17.68
N GLU A 186 -6.68 3.06 -17.34
CA GLU A 186 -6.65 3.61 -16.01
C GLU A 186 -8.07 3.99 -15.54
N GLN A 187 -8.86 4.57 -16.45
CA GLN A 187 -10.28 4.86 -16.17
C GLN A 187 -11.08 3.58 -15.92
N ALA A 188 -10.87 2.53 -16.71
CA ALA A 188 -11.54 1.25 -16.50
C ALA A 188 -11.16 0.63 -15.15
N TYR A 189 -9.90 0.79 -14.73
CA TYR A 189 -9.47 0.36 -13.40
C TYR A 189 -10.14 1.19 -12.29
N LEU A 190 -10.17 2.52 -12.41
CA LEU A 190 -10.87 3.39 -11.46
C LEU A 190 -12.35 3.00 -11.30
N ASP A 191 -13.01 2.63 -12.39
CA ASP A 191 -14.41 2.21 -12.32
C ASP A 191 -14.60 0.94 -11.48
N THR A 192 -13.59 0.07 -11.40
CA THR A 192 -13.65 -1.10 -10.49
C THR A 192 -13.54 -0.71 -9.02
N LEU A 193 -12.84 0.41 -8.71
CA LEU A 193 -12.65 0.88 -7.34
C LEU A 193 -13.90 1.52 -6.74
N ARG A 194 -14.90 1.88 -7.58
CA ARG A 194 -16.19 2.40 -7.10
C ARG A 194 -17.00 1.40 -6.27
N GLU A 195 -16.67 0.12 -6.36
CA GLU A 195 -17.30 -0.94 -5.55
C GLU A 195 -16.69 -1.04 -4.15
N GLU A 196 -15.56 -0.37 -3.91
CA GLU A 196 -14.87 -0.37 -2.63
C GLU A 196 -15.46 0.68 -1.69
N THR A 197 -15.69 0.28 -0.44
CA THR A 197 -16.07 1.21 0.63
C THR A 197 -14.92 1.25 1.63
N PRO A 198 -14.11 2.33 1.64
CA PRO A 198 -12.99 2.46 2.56
C PRO A 198 -13.46 2.65 4.00
N ASN A 199 -12.59 2.41 4.97
CA ASN A 199 -12.87 2.67 6.38
C ASN A 199 -12.37 4.08 6.76
N ALA A 200 -13.30 5.00 6.96
CA ALA A 200 -13.02 6.39 7.30
C ALA A 200 -12.25 6.56 8.62
N ASP A 201 -12.54 5.74 9.64
CA ASP A 201 -11.88 5.84 10.95
C ASP A 201 -10.36 5.64 10.85
N THR A 202 -9.90 4.74 9.97
CA THR A 202 -8.48 4.45 9.79
C THR A 202 -7.72 5.64 9.21
N LEU A 203 -8.29 6.26 8.17
CA LEU A 203 -7.67 7.41 7.51
C LEU A 203 -7.67 8.63 8.43
N LEU A 204 -8.78 8.88 9.13
CA LEU A 204 -8.87 9.99 10.10
C LEU A 204 -7.84 9.85 11.21
N LEU A 205 -7.66 8.65 11.77
CA LEU A 205 -6.63 8.41 12.78
C LEU A 205 -5.23 8.62 12.21
N PHE A 206 -4.97 8.06 11.01
CA PHE A 206 -3.68 8.20 10.36
C PHE A 206 -3.34 9.66 10.10
N ASN A 207 -4.22 10.41 9.46
CA ASN A 207 -3.98 11.82 9.11
C ASN A 207 -3.80 12.70 10.36
N LYS A 208 -4.57 12.44 11.42
CA LYS A 208 -4.55 13.32 12.62
C LYS A 208 -3.47 12.97 13.64
N GLU A 209 -3.14 11.70 13.80
CA GLU A 209 -2.29 11.26 14.91
C GLU A 209 -0.97 10.64 14.48
N ILE A 210 -0.87 10.13 13.24
CA ILE A 210 0.26 9.30 12.80
C ILE A 210 1.11 10.00 11.73
N PHE A 211 0.48 10.51 10.68
CA PHE A 211 1.13 10.92 9.44
C PHE A 211 2.29 11.90 9.62
N GLU A 212 2.14 12.95 10.43
CA GLU A 212 3.18 13.96 10.66
C GLU A 212 4.31 13.47 11.59
N SER A 213 4.05 12.41 12.37
CA SER A 213 4.96 11.98 13.44
C SER A 213 5.69 10.68 13.16
N PHE A 214 5.22 9.88 12.17
CA PHE A 214 5.90 8.61 11.91
C PHE A 214 7.23 8.80 11.18
N ASP A 215 8.24 8.10 11.64
CA ASP A 215 9.55 8.01 11.00
C ASP A 215 10.13 6.62 11.24
N LEU A 216 10.11 5.79 10.21
CA LEU A 216 10.62 4.43 10.27
C LEU A 216 12.11 4.30 9.93
N ARG A 217 12.76 5.36 9.45
CA ARG A 217 14.17 5.29 9.03
C ARG A 217 15.11 4.68 10.09
N PRO A 218 14.99 5.04 11.39
CA PRO A 218 15.84 4.43 12.41
C PRO A 218 15.64 2.91 12.56
N GLU A 219 14.46 2.42 12.15
CA GLU A 219 14.09 1.01 12.26
C GLU A 219 14.51 0.20 11.02
N LEU A 220 14.66 0.83 9.84
CA LEU A 220 14.94 0.16 8.57
C LEU A 220 16.27 -0.62 8.59
N GLN A 221 17.25 -0.16 9.36
CA GLN A 221 18.53 -0.86 9.54
C GLN A 221 18.41 -2.22 10.24
N LYS A 222 17.27 -2.51 10.87
CA LYS A 222 16.97 -3.81 11.49
C LYS A 222 16.45 -4.84 10.48
N ILE A 223 16.05 -4.39 9.30
CA ILE A 223 15.55 -5.26 8.23
C ILE A 223 16.72 -6.05 7.67
N THR A 224 16.66 -7.37 7.81
CA THR A 224 17.70 -8.31 7.33
C THR A 224 17.29 -9.09 6.09
N ALA A 225 16.00 -9.04 5.73
CA ALA A 225 15.49 -9.68 4.54
C ALA A 225 16.00 -8.98 3.28
N PRO A 226 16.38 -9.72 2.21
CA PRO A 226 16.55 -9.14 0.90
C PRO A 226 15.31 -8.32 0.52
N THR A 227 15.51 -7.08 0.07
CA THR A 227 14.43 -6.12 -0.14
C THR A 227 14.42 -5.60 -1.58
N LEU A 228 13.24 -5.57 -2.20
CA LEU A 228 12.99 -4.85 -3.44
C LEU A 228 12.15 -3.60 -3.12
N VAL A 229 12.67 -2.43 -3.47
CA VAL A 229 11.91 -1.18 -3.49
C VAL A 229 11.54 -0.90 -4.94
N VAL A 230 10.25 -0.85 -5.25
CA VAL A 230 9.77 -0.59 -6.61
C VAL A 230 8.73 0.52 -6.60
N THR A 231 8.90 1.55 -7.44
CA THR A 231 7.94 2.66 -7.54
C THR A 231 7.86 3.21 -8.95
N GLY A 232 6.80 3.94 -9.25
CA GLY A 232 6.66 4.68 -10.48
C GLY A 232 7.53 5.94 -10.52
N GLU A 233 8.08 6.25 -11.69
CA GLU A 233 8.85 7.48 -11.92
C GLU A 233 8.02 8.73 -11.64
N LEU A 234 6.71 8.68 -11.97
CA LEU A 234 5.76 9.77 -11.89
C LEU A 234 4.74 9.59 -10.75
N ASP A 235 5.05 8.73 -9.78
CA ASP A 235 4.24 8.58 -8.57
C ASP A 235 4.28 9.89 -7.76
N PHE A 236 3.13 10.55 -7.67
CA PHE A 236 3.03 11.90 -7.10
C PHE A 236 3.25 11.94 -5.58
N ILE A 237 2.97 10.83 -4.87
CA ILE A 237 2.97 10.80 -3.39
C ILE A 237 4.13 9.96 -2.81
N THR A 238 4.45 8.81 -3.41
CA THR A 238 5.48 7.89 -2.90
C THR A 238 6.54 7.55 -3.96
N GLY A 239 6.90 8.53 -4.76
CA GLY A 239 7.77 8.39 -5.91
C GLY A 239 9.26 8.20 -5.57
N PRO A 240 10.14 8.49 -6.53
CA PRO A 240 11.59 8.21 -6.44
C PRO A 240 12.28 8.77 -5.20
N VAL A 241 11.82 9.91 -4.66
CA VAL A 241 12.38 10.52 -3.44
C VAL A 241 12.19 9.58 -2.24
N CYS A 242 11.00 9.00 -2.10
CA CYS A 242 10.69 8.04 -1.03
C CYS A 242 11.49 6.74 -1.21
N ALA A 243 11.55 6.22 -2.44
CA ALA A 243 12.32 5.01 -2.76
C ALA A 243 13.81 5.17 -2.44
N ALA A 244 14.40 6.31 -2.76
CA ALA A 244 15.79 6.62 -2.46
C ALA A 244 16.04 6.69 -0.95
N GLU A 245 15.14 7.30 -0.19
CA GLU A 245 15.25 7.39 1.27
C GLU A 245 15.20 6.00 1.93
N ILE A 246 14.26 5.15 1.55
CA ILE A 246 14.16 3.77 2.05
C ILE A 246 15.42 2.98 1.71
N SER A 247 15.86 3.08 0.46
CA SER A 247 17.01 2.31 -0.04
C SER A 247 18.34 2.73 0.59
N ALA A 248 18.44 3.95 1.11
CA ALA A 248 19.63 4.41 1.81
C ALA A 248 19.83 3.74 3.19
N GLU A 249 18.77 3.20 3.78
CA GLU A 249 18.80 2.67 5.15
C GLU A 249 18.81 1.13 5.21
N ILE A 250 18.38 0.43 4.16
CA ILE A 250 18.30 -1.04 4.10
C ILE A 250 19.59 -1.60 3.48
N ALA A 251 20.22 -2.55 4.15
CA ALA A 251 21.56 -3.04 3.74
C ALA A 251 21.53 -3.92 2.48
N ASP A 252 20.55 -4.82 2.35
CA ASP A 252 20.37 -5.70 1.19
C ASP A 252 19.13 -5.27 0.40
N VAL A 253 19.32 -4.26 -0.46
CA VAL A 253 18.24 -3.63 -1.20
C VAL A 253 18.53 -3.53 -2.69
N ARG A 254 17.51 -3.82 -3.49
CA ARG A 254 17.44 -3.50 -4.92
C ARG A 254 16.34 -2.46 -5.14
N THR A 255 16.61 -1.46 -5.95
CA THR A 255 15.65 -0.40 -6.28
C THR A 255 15.33 -0.42 -7.77
N GLU A 256 14.04 -0.40 -8.09
CA GLU A 256 13.52 -0.32 -9.45
C GLU A 256 12.57 0.87 -9.57
N ILE A 257 12.89 1.80 -10.47
CA ILE A 257 12.02 2.93 -10.81
C ILE A 257 11.39 2.60 -12.17
N LEU A 258 10.06 2.48 -12.21
CA LEU A 258 9.35 2.12 -13.43
C LEU A 258 9.04 3.38 -14.26
N PRO A 259 9.65 3.53 -15.46
CA PRO A 259 9.49 4.73 -16.26
C PRO A 259 8.04 4.96 -16.68
N GLY A 260 7.58 6.20 -16.57
CA GLY A 260 6.25 6.63 -17.01
C GLY A 260 5.09 6.04 -16.23
N ALA A 261 5.32 5.42 -15.07
CA ALA A 261 4.29 4.91 -14.18
C ALA A 261 4.07 5.84 -12.98
N GLY A 262 2.82 5.94 -12.52
CA GLY A 262 2.42 6.60 -11.28
C GLY A 262 2.38 5.63 -10.10
N HIS A 263 1.40 5.80 -9.22
CA HIS A 263 1.29 5.07 -7.95
C HIS A 263 0.83 3.61 -8.14
N PHE A 264 -0.09 3.37 -9.07
CA PHE A 264 -0.59 2.02 -9.37
C PHE A 264 0.29 1.33 -10.43
N ILE A 265 1.56 1.11 -10.10
CA ILE A 265 2.60 0.56 -10.97
C ILE A 265 2.22 -0.77 -11.64
N PHE A 266 1.44 -1.61 -10.95
CA PHE A 266 0.94 -2.89 -11.47
C PHE A 266 -0.20 -2.73 -12.49
N VAL A 267 -0.82 -1.55 -12.53
CA VAL A 267 -1.81 -1.18 -13.56
C VAL A 267 -1.10 -0.55 -14.75
N GLU A 268 -0.29 0.48 -14.53
CA GLU A 268 0.28 1.30 -15.60
C GLU A 268 1.43 0.62 -16.34
N SER A 269 2.28 -0.13 -15.61
CA SER A 269 3.44 -0.84 -16.16
C SER A 269 3.45 -2.33 -15.79
N PRO A 270 2.39 -3.10 -16.16
CA PRO A 270 2.19 -4.47 -15.68
C PRO A 270 3.34 -5.42 -16.04
N GLU A 271 3.89 -5.34 -17.24
CA GLU A 271 4.98 -6.20 -17.69
C GLU A 271 6.28 -5.90 -16.94
N ALA A 272 6.63 -4.62 -16.77
CA ALA A 272 7.84 -4.20 -16.05
C ALA A 272 7.72 -4.53 -14.56
N PHE A 273 6.56 -4.29 -13.96
CA PHE A 273 6.27 -4.68 -12.58
C PHE A 273 6.43 -6.19 -12.38
N ARG A 274 5.74 -7.00 -13.20
CA ARG A 274 5.82 -8.47 -13.14
C ARG A 274 7.27 -8.96 -13.30
N GLN A 275 8.03 -8.39 -14.23
CA GLN A 275 9.44 -8.74 -14.44
C GLN A 275 10.30 -8.42 -13.22
N ALA A 276 10.14 -7.25 -12.61
CA ALA A 276 10.85 -6.86 -11.38
C ALA A 276 10.55 -7.83 -10.23
N MET A 277 9.26 -8.17 -10.04
CA MET A 277 8.79 -9.08 -9.00
C MET A 277 9.36 -10.50 -9.18
N LEU A 278 9.15 -11.11 -10.34
CA LEU A 278 9.60 -12.49 -10.59
C LEU A 278 11.13 -12.59 -10.61
N GLY A 279 11.83 -11.57 -11.13
CA GLY A 279 13.29 -11.52 -11.11
C GLY A 279 13.89 -11.35 -9.72
N PHE A 280 13.13 -10.85 -8.76
CA PHE A 280 13.53 -10.73 -7.35
C PHE A 280 13.16 -11.99 -6.54
N LEU A 281 12.01 -12.59 -6.83
CA LEU A 281 11.50 -13.75 -6.10
C LEU A 281 12.09 -15.10 -6.57
N ALA A 282 12.81 -15.11 -7.69
CA ALA A 282 13.45 -16.32 -8.24
C ALA A 282 14.59 -16.88 -7.30
#